data_046d0af9ad86e9743af62e3ad22d1755
#
_entry.id   046d0af9ad86e9743af62e3ad22d1755
#
_cell.length_a   1.000
_cell.length_b   1.000
_cell.length_c   1.000
_cell.angle_alpha   90.00
_cell.angle_beta   90.00
_cell.angle_gamma   90.00
#
_symmetry.space_group_name_H-M   'P 1'
#
loop_
_entity.id
_entity.type
_entity.pdbx_description
1 polymer ?
#
loop_
_entity_poly.entity_id
_entity_poly.type
_entity_poly.pdbx_seq_one_letter_code
_entity_poly.pdbx_strand_id
1 'polypeptide(L)'
;MYVEQDIAMMYLRPDRKLLFGLIIVSMMFSSKLAFAADVVAEADIKSVQFVIDSQITAFKSGDHTSAYSFAAPNVKQAFPSVDTFIDMVRRGYTPLFRPSSYFFGRSMLSEGEFLQELIVTDASGQLWQIIYTLSQQKDQSWKVTNVLMYPYKGTAA
;
A
#
# COMPACT_ATOMS: atom_id res chain seq x y z
N MET A 1 61.40 -40.92 -39.06
CA MET A 1 60.17 -40.14 -39.27
C MET A 1 59.11 -40.66 -38.28
N TYR A 2 59.44 -40.63 -36.95
CA TYR A 2 58.52 -41.07 -35.88
C TYR A 2 58.97 -40.49 -34.51
N VAL A 3 59.24 -39.19 -34.43
CA VAL A 3 59.66 -38.57 -33.17
C VAL A 3 58.92 -37.23 -32.89
N GLU A 4 57.95 -36.84 -33.73
CA GLU A 4 57.31 -35.54 -33.59
C GLU A 4 55.87 -35.56 -33.06
N GLN A 5 55.33 -36.74 -32.73
CA GLN A 5 53.94 -36.81 -32.18
C GLN A 5 53.81 -36.95 -30.68
N ASP A 6 54.92 -37.21 -29.97
CA ASP A 6 54.81 -37.42 -28.50
C ASP A 6 54.99 -36.16 -27.65
N ILE A 7 55.38 -35.03 -28.23
CA ILE A 7 55.53 -33.77 -27.47
C ILE A 7 54.25 -32.98 -27.32
N ALA A 8 53.28 -33.17 -28.22
CA ALA A 8 51.99 -32.45 -28.17
C ALA A 8 51.02 -32.96 -27.11
N MET A 9 51.18 -34.17 -26.59
CA MET A 9 50.25 -34.73 -25.59
C MET A 9 50.64 -34.46 -24.16
N MET A 10 51.78 -33.81 -23.87
CA MET A 10 52.23 -33.55 -22.53
C MET A 10 51.85 -32.17 -21.99
N TYR A 11 51.24 -31.31 -22.81
CA TYR A 11 50.85 -29.95 -22.41
C TYR A 11 49.35 -29.73 -22.21
N LEU A 12 48.51 -30.76 -22.36
CA LEU A 12 47.03 -30.65 -22.19
C LEU A 12 46.53 -31.62 -21.11
N ARG A 13 47.14 -31.56 -19.91
CA ARG A 13 46.41 -32.04 -18.72
C ARG A 13 45.91 -30.83 -17.96
N PRO A 14 44.62 -30.51 -18.04
CA PRO A 14 44.05 -29.50 -17.15
C PRO A 14 44.13 -30.07 -15.73
N ASP A 15 44.82 -29.35 -14.87
CA ASP A 15 44.86 -29.66 -13.43
C ASP A 15 43.47 -29.73 -12.88
N ARG A 16 43.02 -30.94 -12.56
CA ARG A 16 41.70 -31.22 -11.96
C ARG A 16 41.43 -30.44 -10.66
N LYS A 17 42.47 -29.81 -10.10
CA LYS A 17 42.36 -28.98 -8.88
C LYS A 17 41.87 -27.56 -9.14
N LEU A 18 41.99 -27.01 -10.35
CA LEU A 18 41.47 -25.68 -10.72
C LEU A 18 40.02 -25.69 -11.08
N LEU A 19 39.46 -26.81 -11.54
CA LEU A 19 38.02 -26.96 -11.88
C LEU A 19 37.13 -27.09 -10.64
N PHE A 20 37.68 -27.56 -9.50
CA PHE A 20 36.92 -27.66 -8.24
C PHE A 20 36.77 -26.31 -7.52
N GLY A 21 37.71 -25.37 -7.73
CA GLY A 21 37.64 -24.03 -7.14
C GLY A 21 36.62 -23.11 -7.83
N LEU A 22 36.39 -23.31 -9.12
CA LEU A 22 35.48 -22.45 -9.87
C LEU A 22 33.98 -22.79 -9.68
N ILE A 23 33.70 -24.04 -9.32
CA ILE A 23 32.29 -24.48 -9.10
C ILE A 23 31.76 -24.03 -7.74
N ILE A 24 32.65 -23.88 -6.73
CA ILE A 24 32.24 -23.45 -5.37
C ILE A 24 31.92 -21.95 -5.30
N VAL A 25 32.57 -21.11 -6.13
CA VAL A 25 32.30 -19.66 -6.15
C VAL A 25 31.01 -19.32 -6.88
N SER A 26 30.55 -20.16 -7.83
CA SER A 26 29.30 -19.93 -8.57
C SER A 26 28.04 -20.29 -7.77
N MET A 27 28.15 -20.96 -6.62
CA MET A 27 27.01 -21.45 -5.84
C MET A 27 26.62 -20.54 -4.67
N MET A 28 27.35 -19.43 -4.45
CA MET A 28 27.07 -18.48 -3.37
C MET A 28 26.35 -17.20 -3.81
N PHE A 29 26.01 -17.05 -5.10
CA PHE A 29 25.27 -15.90 -5.60
C PHE A 29 23.87 -16.28 -6.07
N SER A 30 23.21 -17.20 -5.37
CA SER A 30 21.76 -17.28 -5.37
C SER A 30 21.24 -16.18 -4.45
N SER A 31 21.34 -14.94 -4.90
CA SER A 31 20.55 -13.84 -4.36
C SER A 31 19.11 -14.27 -4.51
N LYS A 32 18.51 -14.74 -3.41
CA LYS A 32 17.08 -14.79 -3.29
C LYS A 32 16.60 -13.37 -3.57
N LEU A 33 16.11 -13.10 -4.76
CA LEU A 33 15.12 -12.06 -4.98
C LEU A 33 13.92 -12.51 -4.14
N ALA A 34 13.99 -12.23 -2.84
CA ALA A 34 12.80 -12.18 -2.04
C ALA A 34 11.99 -11.04 -2.70
N PHE A 35 10.95 -11.40 -3.42
CA PHE A 35 9.81 -10.52 -3.58
C PHE A 35 9.34 -10.30 -2.14
N ALA A 36 9.81 -9.21 -1.53
CA ALA A 36 9.15 -8.63 -0.39
C ALA A 36 7.79 -8.19 -0.96
N ALA A 37 6.78 -9.04 -0.83
CA ALA A 37 5.43 -8.54 -0.78
C ALA A 37 5.49 -7.47 0.32
N ASP A 38 5.13 -6.22 -0.01
CA ASP A 38 5.08 -5.13 0.94
C ASP A 38 4.12 -5.56 2.05
N VAL A 39 4.69 -6.18 3.09
CA VAL A 39 3.94 -6.57 4.27
C VAL A 39 3.58 -5.27 4.96
N VAL A 40 2.31 -4.92 4.92
CA VAL A 40 1.80 -3.72 5.58
C VAL A 40 2.11 -3.85 7.07
N ALA A 41 2.89 -2.92 7.60
CA ALA A 41 3.25 -2.93 9.02
C ALA A 41 1.99 -2.71 9.87
N GLU A 42 1.81 -3.49 10.93
CA GLU A 42 0.65 -3.36 11.82
C GLU A 42 0.55 -1.94 12.46
N ALA A 43 1.70 -1.31 12.70
CA ALA A 43 1.76 0.06 13.20
C ALA A 43 1.17 1.07 12.20
N ASP A 44 1.41 0.88 10.90
CA ASP A 44 0.83 1.73 9.85
C ASP A 44 -0.66 1.50 9.70
N ILE A 45 -1.12 0.24 9.77
CA ILE A 45 -2.56 -0.09 9.78
C ILE A 45 -3.26 0.67 10.89
N LYS A 46 -2.75 0.59 12.13
CA LYS A 46 -3.34 1.27 13.30
C LYS A 46 -3.35 2.79 13.12
N SER A 47 -2.26 3.35 12.62
CA SER A 47 -2.13 4.80 12.40
C SER A 47 -3.09 5.31 11.33
N VAL A 48 -3.22 4.59 10.21
CA VAL A 48 -4.15 4.90 9.13
C VAL A 48 -5.61 4.77 9.59
N GLN A 49 -5.94 3.68 10.27
CA GLN A 49 -7.29 3.47 10.81
C GLN A 49 -7.66 4.55 11.83
N PHE A 50 -6.73 4.97 12.67
CA PHE A 50 -6.94 6.09 13.60
C PHE A 50 -7.24 7.41 12.87
N VAL A 51 -6.53 7.72 11.78
CA VAL A 51 -6.79 8.92 10.97
C VAL A 51 -8.19 8.88 10.37
N ILE A 52 -8.58 7.74 9.80
CA ILE A 52 -9.90 7.59 9.17
C ILE A 52 -11.03 7.67 10.22
N ASP A 53 -10.88 6.96 11.34
CA ASP A 53 -11.84 6.97 12.45
C ASP A 53 -12.03 8.37 13.02
N SER A 54 -10.91 9.09 13.23
CA SER A 54 -10.92 10.48 13.71
C SER A 54 -11.62 11.41 12.71
N GLN A 55 -11.38 11.24 11.41
CA GLN A 55 -12.05 12.04 10.38
C GLN A 55 -13.55 11.79 10.34
N ILE A 56 -13.98 10.53 10.39
CA ILE A 56 -15.42 10.16 10.42
C ILE A 56 -16.08 10.71 11.70
N THR A 57 -15.40 10.59 12.83
CA THR A 57 -15.88 11.15 14.10
C THR A 57 -16.07 12.66 14.01
N ALA A 58 -15.11 13.37 13.40
CA ALA A 58 -15.18 14.80 13.17
C ALA A 58 -16.35 15.18 12.24
N PHE A 59 -16.63 14.41 11.18
CA PHE A 59 -17.83 14.60 10.33
C PHE A 59 -19.12 14.45 11.15
N LYS A 60 -19.21 13.42 11.97
CA LYS A 60 -20.41 13.12 12.79
C LYS A 60 -20.67 14.19 13.85
N SER A 61 -19.62 14.72 14.46
CA SER A 61 -19.70 15.76 15.49
C SER A 61 -19.85 17.18 14.93
N GLY A 62 -19.69 17.36 13.61
CA GLY A 62 -19.69 18.68 12.99
C GLY A 62 -18.40 19.46 13.22
N ASP A 63 -17.31 18.81 13.67
CA ASP A 63 -15.98 19.42 13.76
C ASP A 63 -15.32 19.44 12.38
N HIS A 64 -15.80 20.33 11.53
CA HIS A 64 -15.40 20.45 10.15
C HIS A 64 -13.92 20.80 9.98
N THR A 65 -13.37 21.60 10.91
CA THR A 65 -11.96 21.99 10.90
C THR A 65 -11.06 20.77 11.14
N SER A 66 -11.37 19.97 12.14
CA SER A 66 -10.65 18.72 12.41
C SER A 66 -10.77 17.74 11.25
N ALA A 67 -11.98 17.55 10.70
CA ALA A 67 -12.17 16.69 9.53
C ALA A 67 -11.29 17.10 8.34
N TYR A 68 -11.22 18.41 8.05
CA TYR A 68 -10.39 18.97 6.99
C TYR A 68 -8.89 18.84 7.27
N SER A 69 -8.48 18.82 8.54
CA SER A 69 -7.07 18.69 8.93
C SER A 69 -6.45 17.35 8.48
N PHE A 70 -7.25 16.31 8.33
CA PHE A 70 -6.81 14.99 7.85
C PHE A 70 -6.63 14.91 6.34
N ALA A 71 -7.11 15.91 5.57
CA ALA A 71 -6.92 15.96 4.13
C ALA A 71 -5.46 16.30 3.76
N ALA A 72 -4.93 15.61 2.76
CA ALA A 72 -3.59 15.84 2.24
C ALA A 72 -3.52 17.15 1.41
N PRO A 73 -2.31 17.66 1.11
CA PRO A 73 -2.14 18.90 0.35
C PRO A 73 -2.86 18.93 -1.01
N ASN A 74 -2.88 17.82 -1.76
CA ASN A 74 -3.59 17.73 -3.03
C ASN A 74 -5.11 17.94 -2.88
N VAL A 75 -5.71 17.37 -1.83
CA VAL A 75 -7.14 17.56 -1.53
C VAL A 75 -7.39 19.01 -1.12
N LYS A 76 -6.53 19.60 -0.30
CA LYS A 76 -6.64 21.00 0.11
C LYS A 76 -6.44 21.98 -1.05
N GLN A 77 -5.64 21.60 -2.04
CA GLN A 77 -5.49 22.40 -3.26
C GLN A 77 -6.76 22.37 -4.11
N ALA A 78 -7.45 21.21 -4.20
CA ALA A 78 -8.70 21.07 -4.92
C ALA A 78 -9.88 21.72 -4.17
N PHE A 79 -9.86 21.71 -2.84
CA PHE A 79 -10.88 22.28 -1.95
C PHE A 79 -10.21 23.22 -0.95
N PRO A 80 -9.97 24.49 -1.32
CA PRO A 80 -9.09 25.38 -0.58
C PRO A 80 -9.65 25.93 0.73
N SER A 81 -10.91 25.62 1.07
CA SER A 81 -11.54 26.00 2.34
C SER A 81 -12.24 24.83 3.01
N VAL A 82 -12.42 24.91 4.33
CA VAL A 82 -13.20 23.94 5.10
C VAL A 82 -14.62 23.80 4.51
N ASP A 83 -15.27 24.92 4.18
CA ASP A 83 -16.64 24.92 3.68
C ASP A 83 -16.76 24.20 2.32
N THR A 84 -15.86 24.49 1.37
CA THR A 84 -15.87 23.82 0.06
C THR A 84 -15.59 22.33 0.17
N PHE A 85 -14.68 21.93 1.08
CA PHE A 85 -14.39 20.53 1.37
C PHE A 85 -15.62 19.83 1.97
N ILE A 86 -16.22 20.39 2.99
CA ILE A 86 -17.40 19.80 3.66
C ILE A 86 -18.61 19.73 2.73
N ASP A 87 -18.83 20.72 1.90
CA ASP A 87 -19.89 20.71 0.90
C ASP A 87 -19.69 19.60 -0.14
N MET A 88 -18.46 19.35 -0.55
CA MET A 88 -18.13 18.25 -1.45
C MET A 88 -18.40 16.90 -0.77
N VAL A 89 -17.92 16.70 0.46
CA VAL A 89 -18.12 15.44 1.21
C VAL A 89 -19.61 15.19 1.46
N ARG A 90 -20.34 16.21 1.87
CA ARG A 90 -21.78 16.11 2.16
C ARG A 90 -22.60 15.71 0.93
N ARG A 91 -22.23 16.21 -0.26
CA ARG A 91 -22.95 15.92 -1.53
C ARG A 91 -22.48 14.63 -2.18
N GLY A 92 -21.20 14.37 -2.18
CA GLY A 92 -20.60 13.23 -2.91
C GLY A 92 -20.43 11.97 -2.09
N TYR A 93 -20.35 12.09 -0.75
CA TYR A 93 -20.01 11.01 0.17
C TYR A 93 -20.96 10.93 1.36
N THR A 94 -22.26 11.11 1.12
CA THR A 94 -23.30 11.11 2.18
C THR A 94 -23.21 9.90 3.11
N PRO A 95 -23.01 8.64 2.62
CA PRO A 95 -22.85 7.48 3.48
C PRO A 95 -21.68 7.57 4.44
N LEU A 96 -20.58 8.19 4.00
CA LEU A 96 -19.38 8.39 4.81
C LEU A 96 -19.51 9.57 5.77
N PHE A 97 -20.23 10.61 5.36
CA PHE A 97 -20.41 11.81 6.17
C PHE A 97 -21.21 11.53 7.45
N ARG A 98 -22.20 10.63 7.39
CA ARG A 98 -23.02 10.19 8.52
C ARG A 98 -23.32 8.70 8.45
N PRO A 99 -22.32 7.84 8.67
CA PRO A 99 -22.54 6.41 8.67
C PRO A 99 -23.38 5.98 9.88
N SER A 100 -24.26 5.01 9.69
CA SER A 100 -24.92 4.29 10.81
C SER A 100 -23.91 3.40 11.52
N SER A 101 -23.08 2.68 10.76
CA SER A 101 -21.98 1.87 11.24
C SER A 101 -20.92 1.71 10.15
N TYR A 102 -19.72 1.30 10.53
CA TYR A 102 -18.68 0.89 9.59
C TYR A 102 -17.70 -0.08 10.25
N PHE A 103 -16.98 -0.81 9.42
CA PHE A 103 -15.86 -1.63 9.85
C PHE A 103 -14.73 -1.56 8.83
N PHE A 104 -13.52 -1.73 9.30
CA PHE A 104 -12.33 -1.77 8.46
C PHE A 104 -12.21 -3.13 7.80
N GLY A 105 -12.00 -3.13 6.49
CA GLY A 105 -11.72 -4.29 5.68
C GLY A 105 -10.21 -4.44 5.43
N ARG A 106 -9.87 -4.77 4.20
CA ARG A 106 -8.47 -5.04 3.80
C ARG A 106 -7.63 -3.77 3.81
N SER A 107 -6.36 -3.96 4.18
CA SER A 107 -5.31 -2.94 4.11
C SER A 107 -4.26 -3.38 3.09
N MET A 108 -3.78 -2.46 2.28
CA MET A 108 -2.76 -2.71 1.25
C MET A 108 -1.84 -1.51 1.13
N LEU A 109 -0.55 -1.76 0.94
CA LEU A 109 0.42 -0.75 0.54
C LEU A 109 0.69 -0.92 -0.96
N SER A 110 0.61 0.15 -1.73
CA SER A 110 0.86 0.16 -3.17
C SER A 110 1.53 1.46 -3.56
N GLU A 111 2.72 1.37 -4.17
CA GLU A 111 3.47 2.52 -4.69
C GLU A 111 3.70 3.64 -3.65
N GLY A 112 3.87 3.25 -2.37
CA GLY A 112 4.07 4.21 -1.26
C GLY A 112 2.78 4.85 -0.72
N GLU A 113 1.62 4.48 -1.26
CA GLU A 113 0.32 4.87 -0.75
C GLU A 113 -0.34 3.73 0.02
N PHE A 114 -1.03 4.07 1.09
CA PHE A 114 -1.78 3.12 1.90
C PHE A 114 -3.24 3.11 1.47
N LEU A 115 -3.75 1.94 1.09
CA LEU A 115 -5.15 1.74 0.75
C LEU A 115 -5.83 1.02 1.90
N GLN A 116 -6.90 1.62 2.43
CA GLN A 116 -7.73 1.03 3.47
C GLN A 116 -9.17 0.89 2.99
N GLU A 117 -9.65 -0.34 2.99
CA GLU A 117 -11.06 -0.62 2.71
C GLU A 117 -11.91 -0.39 3.97
N LEU A 118 -13.08 0.22 3.78
CA LEU A 118 -14.16 0.27 4.75
C LEU A 118 -15.44 -0.29 4.13
N ILE A 119 -16.22 -0.99 4.92
CA ILE A 119 -17.61 -1.28 4.61
C ILE A 119 -18.46 -0.42 5.52
N VAL A 120 -19.27 0.44 4.91
CA VAL A 120 -20.09 1.44 5.58
C VAL A 120 -21.56 1.10 5.38
N THR A 121 -22.35 1.18 6.46
CA THR A 121 -23.82 1.13 6.40
C THR A 121 -24.35 2.55 6.51
N ASP A 122 -25.15 2.98 5.56
CA ASP A 122 -25.80 4.28 5.61
C ASP A 122 -27.10 4.26 6.45
N ALA A 123 -27.76 5.41 6.56
CA ALA A 123 -28.98 5.56 7.34
C ALA A 123 -30.17 4.75 6.80
N SER A 124 -30.13 4.33 5.54
CA SER A 124 -31.15 3.47 4.93
C SER A 124 -30.88 1.98 5.08
N GLY A 125 -29.72 1.60 5.65
CA GLY A 125 -29.25 0.22 5.74
C GLY A 125 -28.50 -0.27 4.48
N GLN A 126 -28.28 0.59 3.49
CA GLN A 126 -27.52 0.26 2.30
C GLN A 126 -26.03 0.14 2.67
N LEU A 127 -25.38 -0.90 2.17
CA LEU A 127 -23.93 -1.10 2.31
C LEU A 127 -23.15 -0.44 1.18
N TRP A 128 -22.02 0.17 1.56
CA TRP A 128 -21.09 0.84 0.66
C TRP A 128 -19.67 0.34 0.91
N GLN A 129 -18.96 0.07 -0.17
CA GLN A 129 -17.51 -0.16 -0.14
C GLN A 129 -16.81 1.16 -0.36
N ILE A 130 -15.94 1.53 0.56
CA ILE A 130 -15.15 2.75 0.49
C ILE A 130 -13.68 2.39 0.53
N ILE A 131 -12.90 2.94 -0.38
CA ILE A 131 -11.46 2.78 -0.42
C ILE A 131 -10.83 4.15 -0.11
N TYR A 132 -10.24 4.26 1.04
CA TYR A 132 -9.38 5.39 1.39
C TYR A 132 -7.98 5.17 0.86
N THR A 133 -7.41 6.20 0.26
CA THR A 133 -5.98 6.25 -0.05
C THR A 133 -5.32 7.31 0.82
N LEU A 134 -4.22 6.95 1.48
CA LEU A 134 -3.46 7.86 2.34
C LEU A 134 -2.00 7.84 1.95
N SER A 135 -1.34 8.98 2.08
CA SER A 135 0.11 9.09 1.96
C SER A 135 0.74 9.58 3.26
N GLN A 136 1.92 9.07 3.55
CA GLN A 136 2.71 9.55 4.67
C GLN A 136 3.38 10.87 4.29
N GLN A 137 3.23 11.87 5.14
CA GLN A 137 3.82 13.18 4.94
C GLN A 137 5.27 13.21 5.46
N LYS A 138 5.99 14.30 5.20
CA LYS A 138 7.39 14.46 5.65
C LYS A 138 7.54 14.41 7.19
N ASP A 139 6.50 14.81 7.91
CA ASP A 139 6.40 14.75 9.37
C ASP A 139 5.93 13.38 9.89
N GLN A 140 5.87 12.38 9.01
CA GLN A 140 5.40 11.00 9.27
C GLN A 140 3.90 10.89 9.58
N SER A 141 3.12 11.97 9.50
CA SER A 141 1.67 11.89 9.63
C SER A 141 1.03 11.29 8.37
N TRP A 142 -0.01 10.48 8.55
CA TRP A 142 -0.82 9.99 7.44
C TRP A 142 -1.92 11.00 7.09
N LYS A 143 -2.11 11.29 5.80
CA LYS A 143 -3.15 12.18 5.28
C LYS A 143 -3.90 11.55 4.14
N VAL A 144 -5.21 11.83 4.06
CA VAL A 144 -6.10 11.31 3.03
C VAL A 144 -5.84 12.03 1.72
N THR A 145 -5.44 11.28 0.69
CA THR A 145 -5.17 11.78 -0.67
C THR A 145 -6.34 11.54 -1.62
N ASN A 146 -7.10 10.46 -1.39
CA ASN A 146 -8.24 10.11 -2.23
C ASN A 146 -9.24 9.23 -1.47
N VAL A 147 -10.51 9.26 -1.89
CA VAL A 147 -11.57 8.35 -1.42
C VAL A 147 -12.41 7.92 -2.61
N LEU A 148 -12.57 6.62 -2.79
CA LEU A 148 -13.49 6.03 -3.75
C LEU A 148 -14.66 5.38 -3.02
N MET A 149 -15.87 5.50 -3.54
CA MET A 149 -17.06 4.95 -2.93
C MET A 149 -17.92 4.24 -3.97
N TYR A 150 -18.30 3.00 -3.67
CA TYR A 150 -19.13 2.15 -4.52
C TYR A 150 -20.24 1.49 -3.71
N PRO A 151 -21.41 1.21 -4.32
CA PRO A 151 -22.36 0.31 -3.70
C PRO A 151 -21.69 -1.04 -3.41
N TYR A 152 -21.81 -1.54 -2.18
CA TYR A 152 -21.24 -2.83 -1.83
C TYR A 152 -22.00 -3.96 -2.53
N LYS A 153 -21.31 -4.66 -3.42
CA LYS A 153 -21.82 -5.88 -4.05
C LYS A 153 -21.25 -7.05 -3.27
N GLY A 154 -21.86 -7.38 -2.13
CA GLY A 154 -21.51 -8.60 -1.43
C GLY A 154 -21.59 -9.80 -2.38
N THR A 155 -20.63 -10.70 -2.34
CA THR A 155 -20.83 -12.04 -2.90
C THR A 155 -21.97 -12.66 -2.14
N ALA A 156 -23.12 -12.89 -2.82
CA ALA A 156 -24.15 -13.75 -2.28
C ALA A 156 -23.46 -15.11 -1.99
N ALA A 157 -23.43 -15.49 -0.70
CA ALA A 157 -22.97 -16.79 -0.28
C ALA A 157 -23.96 -17.86 -0.76
#